data_051f3f5a7fc4eab3af1a9f5c55eb42a4
#
_entry.id   051f3f5a7fc4eab3af1a9f5c55eb42a4
#
_cell.length_a   1.000
_cell.length_b   1.000
_cell.length_c   1.000
_cell.angle_alpha   90.00
_cell.angle_beta   90.00
_cell.angle_gamma   90.00
#
_symmetry.space_group_name_H-M   'P 1'
#
loop_
_entity.id
_entity.type
_entity.pdbx_description
1 polymer ?
#
loop_
_entity_poly.entity_id
_entity_poly.type
_entity_poly.pdbx_seq_one_letter_code
_entity_poly.pdbx_strand_id
1 'polypeptide(L)'
;GDSKRLILSDVAKMQQLATGRAKENTEDASVELMSVAFSRMSEEVTALLDVRTQEMQKAYEQASDANREIQSSINYAAKLQRALLRTESFPDDIKINLTWQPRDVVGGDIYVVRTTEQKTVIAVIDCTGHGVPGAFTSVIARSVIDRAIQDDSITTAGGYLSESNRLIKDMLFQNESDSAESDAGFDGTLCILDRETGQLEFAGANSSLFV
;
A
#
# COMPACT_ATOMS: atom_id res chain seq x y z
N GLY A 1 -93.92 -29.85 -26.86
CA GLY A 1 -92.45 -30.05 -27.15
C GLY A 1 -91.63 -28.76 -27.00
N ASP A 2 -92.16 -27.62 -27.38
CA ASP A 2 -91.36 -26.39 -27.52
C ASP A 2 -91.03 -25.66 -26.20
N SER A 3 -91.96 -25.68 -25.21
CA SER A 3 -91.68 -25.00 -23.91
C SER A 3 -90.54 -25.60 -23.11
N LYS A 4 -90.33 -26.91 -23.22
CA LYS A 4 -89.14 -27.56 -22.54
C LYS A 4 -87.84 -27.20 -23.19
N ARG A 5 -87.79 -26.98 -24.49
CA ARG A 5 -86.59 -26.54 -25.22
C ARG A 5 -86.16 -25.13 -24.87
N LEU A 6 -87.14 -24.21 -24.71
CA LEU A 6 -86.86 -22.82 -24.32
C LEU A 6 -86.27 -22.73 -22.89
N ILE A 7 -86.84 -23.47 -21.93
CA ILE A 7 -86.43 -23.45 -20.56
C ILE A 7 -85.00 -24.02 -20.43
N LEU A 8 -84.62 -25.07 -21.16
CA LEU A 8 -83.27 -25.65 -21.19
C LEU A 8 -82.26 -24.69 -21.83
N SER A 9 -82.67 -23.92 -22.85
CA SER A 9 -81.81 -22.91 -23.47
C SER A 9 -81.45 -21.75 -22.51
N ASP A 10 -82.47 -21.30 -21.75
CA ASP A 10 -82.32 -20.19 -20.80
C ASP A 10 -81.44 -20.60 -19.56
N VAL A 11 -81.62 -21.84 -19.07
CA VAL A 11 -80.75 -22.38 -18.00
C VAL A 11 -79.29 -22.53 -18.44
N ALA A 12 -79.11 -22.98 -19.69
CA ALA A 12 -77.74 -23.08 -20.23
C ALA A 12 -77.07 -21.69 -20.39
N LYS A 13 -77.84 -20.67 -20.86
CA LYS A 13 -77.34 -19.29 -20.92
C LYS A 13 -77.03 -18.69 -19.55
N MET A 14 -77.91 -18.96 -18.56
CA MET A 14 -77.62 -18.52 -17.16
C MET A 14 -76.41 -19.18 -16.54
N GLN A 15 -76.21 -20.47 -16.82
CA GLN A 15 -75.00 -21.16 -16.37
C GLN A 15 -73.70 -20.63 -17.03
N GLN A 16 -73.77 -20.29 -18.34
CA GLN A 16 -72.64 -19.66 -19.04
C GLN A 16 -72.33 -18.26 -18.52
N LEU A 17 -73.37 -17.46 -18.23
CA LEU A 17 -73.21 -16.14 -17.63
C LEU A 17 -72.71 -16.20 -16.21
N ALA A 18 -73.16 -17.15 -15.41
CA ALA A 18 -72.65 -17.37 -14.04
C ALA A 18 -71.23 -17.84 -14.01
N THR A 19 -70.79 -18.74 -14.89
CA THR A 19 -69.40 -19.23 -15.01
C THR A 19 -68.49 -18.14 -15.58
N GLY A 20 -68.97 -17.32 -16.54
CA GLY A 20 -68.20 -16.19 -17.07
C GLY A 20 -67.89 -15.12 -15.98
N ARG A 21 -68.97 -14.72 -15.25
CA ARG A 21 -68.82 -13.77 -14.13
C ARG A 21 -67.98 -14.30 -12.99
N ALA A 22 -68.04 -15.59 -12.66
CA ALA A 22 -67.16 -16.21 -11.63
C ALA A 22 -65.70 -16.26 -12.08
N LYS A 23 -65.48 -16.44 -13.39
CA LYS A 23 -64.10 -16.46 -13.94
C LYS A 23 -63.50 -15.05 -14.00
N GLU A 24 -64.32 -14.06 -14.42
CA GLU A 24 -63.88 -12.65 -14.47
C GLU A 24 -63.58 -12.09 -13.07
N ASN A 25 -64.41 -12.40 -12.05
CA ASN A 25 -64.15 -12.03 -10.65
C ASN A 25 -62.91 -12.70 -10.07
N THR A 26 -62.58 -13.94 -10.50
CA THR A 26 -61.36 -14.60 -10.02
C THR A 26 -60.07 -14.08 -10.70
N GLU A 27 -60.13 -13.68 -11.96
CA GLU A 27 -59.03 -13.02 -12.66
C GLU A 27 -58.75 -11.64 -12.07
N ASP A 28 -59.76 -10.81 -11.85
CA ASP A 28 -59.61 -9.49 -11.22
C ASP A 28 -59.04 -9.60 -9.79
N ALA A 29 -59.53 -10.52 -8.97
CA ALA A 29 -59.01 -10.76 -7.62
C ALA A 29 -57.56 -11.24 -7.63
N SER A 30 -57.15 -12.03 -8.61
CA SER A 30 -55.75 -12.49 -8.74
C SER A 30 -54.80 -11.37 -9.18
N VAL A 31 -55.24 -10.47 -10.07
CA VAL A 31 -54.49 -9.28 -10.51
C VAL A 31 -54.29 -8.30 -9.33
N GLU A 32 -55.36 -8.08 -8.55
CA GLU A 32 -55.28 -7.22 -7.36
C GLU A 32 -54.34 -7.77 -6.32
N LEU A 33 -54.38 -9.08 -6.05
CA LEU A 33 -53.44 -9.73 -5.13
C LEU A 33 -51.96 -9.64 -5.59
N MET A 34 -51.70 -9.83 -6.89
CA MET A 34 -50.38 -9.67 -7.47
C MET A 34 -49.88 -8.21 -7.39
N SER A 35 -50.77 -7.24 -7.63
CA SER A 35 -50.45 -5.82 -7.51
C SER A 35 -50.02 -5.46 -6.07
N VAL A 36 -50.77 -5.92 -5.08
CA VAL A 36 -50.44 -5.71 -3.66
C VAL A 36 -49.12 -6.39 -3.30
N ALA A 37 -48.92 -7.63 -3.73
CA ALA A 37 -47.67 -8.37 -3.47
C ALA A 37 -46.45 -7.68 -4.12
N PHE A 38 -46.60 -7.18 -5.35
CA PHE A 38 -45.54 -6.43 -6.03
C PHE A 38 -45.23 -5.10 -5.34
N SER A 39 -46.23 -4.33 -4.92
CA SER A 39 -46.02 -3.09 -4.17
C SER A 39 -45.27 -3.34 -2.87
N ARG A 40 -45.64 -4.38 -2.14
CA ARG A 40 -45.00 -4.77 -0.89
C ARG A 40 -43.55 -5.19 -1.07
N MET A 41 -43.29 -6.00 -2.11
CA MET A 41 -41.94 -6.41 -2.47
C MET A 41 -41.06 -5.20 -2.90
N SER A 42 -41.64 -4.26 -3.64
CA SER A 42 -40.96 -3.03 -4.05
C SER A 42 -40.59 -2.17 -2.85
N GLU A 43 -41.49 -2.02 -1.88
CA GLU A 43 -41.20 -1.29 -0.63
C GLU A 43 -40.10 -1.96 0.20
N GLU A 44 -40.17 -3.28 0.34
CA GLU A 44 -39.14 -4.04 1.08
C GLU A 44 -37.75 -3.94 0.41
N VAL A 45 -37.72 -4.05 -0.93
CA VAL A 45 -36.46 -3.89 -1.69
C VAL A 45 -35.89 -2.48 -1.54
N THR A 46 -36.75 -1.45 -1.65
CA THR A 46 -36.32 -0.07 -1.49
C THR A 46 -35.77 0.19 -0.08
N ALA A 47 -36.48 -0.27 0.95
CA ALA A 47 -36.01 -0.15 2.33
C ALA A 47 -34.66 -0.87 2.57
N LEU A 48 -34.48 -2.07 1.98
CA LEU A 48 -33.22 -2.80 2.07
C LEU A 48 -32.08 -2.07 1.36
N LEU A 49 -32.35 -1.49 0.18
CA LEU A 49 -31.37 -0.70 -0.56
C LEU A 49 -30.95 0.56 0.20
N ASP A 50 -31.90 1.24 0.84
CA ASP A 50 -31.62 2.43 1.66
C ASP A 50 -30.71 2.09 2.84
N VAL A 51 -31.00 1.00 3.56
CA VAL A 51 -30.16 0.53 4.66
C VAL A 51 -28.75 0.17 4.18
N ARG A 52 -28.65 -0.58 3.07
CA ARG A 52 -27.36 -0.95 2.49
C ARG A 52 -26.55 0.26 2.01
N THR A 53 -27.20 1.23 1.43
CA THR A 53 -26.56 2.47 0.99
C THR A 53 -25.99 3.26 2.18
N GLN A 54 -26.74 3.35 3.28
CA GLN A 54 -26.28 4.00 4.50
C GLN A 54 -25.10 3.24 5.14
N GLU A 55 -25.15 1.91 5.20
CA GLU A 55 -24.03 1.10 5.71
C GLU A 55 -22.77 1.29 4.86
N MET A 56 -22.91 1.26 3.53
CA MET A 56 -21.78 1.50 2.62
C MET A 56 -21.20 2.90 2.76
N GLN A 57 -22.04 3.92 2.87
CA GLN A 57 -21.61 5.30 3.06
C GLN A 57 -20.80 5.45 4.35
N LYS A 58 -21.30 4.90 5.45
CA LYS A 58 -20.63 4.91 6.74
C LYS A 58 -19.27 4.18 6.70
N ALA A 59 -19.23 3.01 6.06
CA ALA A 59 -17.99 2.25 5.90
C ALA A 59 -16.96 3.02 5.04
N TYR A 60 -17.42 3.68 3.97
CA TYR A 60 -16.58 4.52 3.13
C TYR A 60 -15.99 5.72 3.90
N GLU A 61 -16.80 6.42 4.68
CA GLU A 61 -16.35 7.53 5.51
C GLU A 61 -15.29 7.08 6.53
N GLN A 62 -15.53 5.97 7.23
CA GLN A 62 -14.57 5.40 8.17
C GLN A 62 -13.26 5.00 7.49
N ALA A 63 -13.33 4.34 6.33
CA ALA A 63 -12.14 3.97 5.56
C ALA A 63 -11.38 5.20 5.05
N SER A 64 -12.10 6.24 4.61
CA SER A 64 -11.51 7.51 4.17
C SER A 64 -10.77 8.24 5.28
N ASP A 65 -11.36 8.29 6.48
CA ASP A 65 -10.74 8.94 7.64
C ASP A 65 -9.50 8.16 8.11
N ALA A 66 -9.58 6.84 8.21
CA ALA A 66 -8.43 5.98 8.54
C ALA A 66 -7.30 6.14 7.51
N ASN A 67 -7.63 6.18 6.21
CA ASN A 67 -6.63 6.39 5.16
C ASN A 67 -5.96 7.78 5.26
N ARG A 68 -6.72 8.83 5.60
CA ARG A 68 -6.17 10.17 5.81
C ARG A 68 -5.19 10.21 6.98
N GLU A 69 -5.49 9.51 8.07
CA GLU A 69 -4.61 9.41 9.24
C GLU A 69 -3.30 8.65 8.89
N ILE A 70 -3.40 7.52 8.18
CA ILE A 70 -2.25 6.77 7.69
C ILE A 70 -1.39 7.64 6.77
N GLN A 71 -1.97 8.34 5.81
CA GLN A 71 -1.24 9.24 4.91
C GLN A 71 -0.53 10.37 5.66
N SER A 72 -1.16 10.94 6.68
CA SER A 72 -0.53 11.96 7.54
C SER A 72 0.69 11.40 8.25
N SER A 73 0.59 10.19 8.81
CA SER A 73 1.68 9.49 9.51
C SER A 73 2.84 9.18 8.57
N ILE A 74 2.56 8.69 7.35
CA ILE A 74 3.59 8.41 6.34
C ILE A 74 4.28 9.71 5.89
N ASN A 75 3.54 10.79 5.70
CA ASN A 75 4.11 12.09 5.35
C ASN A 75 5.02 12.65 6.47
N TYR A 76 4.66 12.40 7.72
CA TYR A 76 5.52 12.75 8.85
C TYR A 76 6.80 11.90 8.87
N ALA A 77 6.69 10.59 8.66
CA ALA A 77 7.85 9.70 8.54
C ALA A 77 8.80 10.13 7.41
N ALA A 78 8.26 10.58 6.26
CA ALA A 78 9.06 11.11 5.16
C ALA A 78 9.85 12.37 5.54
N LYS A 79 9.28 13.24 6.35
CA LYS A 79 10.00 14.43 6.85
C LYS A 79 11.16 14.03 7.77
N LEU A 80 10.93 13.05 8.64
CA LEU A 80 11.99 12.52 9.53
C LEU A 80 13.09 11.83 8.72
N GLN A 81 12.72 10.98 7.75
CA GLN A 81 13.69 10.30 6.89
C GLN A 81 14.57 11.31 6.13
N ARG A 82 13.97 12.32 5.51
CA ARG A 82 14.72 13.38 4.82
C ARG A 82 15.68 14.15 5.76
N ALA A 83 15.26 14.39 6.99
CA ALA A 83 16.11 15.06 7.97
C ALA A 83 17.31 14.19 8.36
N LEU A 84 17.10 12.86 8.53
CA LEU A 84 18.16 11.91 8.83
C LEU A 84 19.12 11.68 7.65
N LEU A 85 18.62 11.72 6.42
CA LEU A 85 19.45 11.56 5.20
C LEU A 85 20.17 12.84 4.79
N ARG A 86 19.84 13.96 5.40
CA ARG A 86 20.47 15.24 5.06
C ARG A 86 21.98 15.19 5.34
N THR A 87 22.78 15.42 4.31
CA THR A 87 24.21 15.65 4.44
C THR A 87 24.43 17.08 4.90
N GLU A 88 25.26 17.27 5.93
CA GLU A 88 25.49 18.59 6.54
C GLU A 88 26.15 19.58 5.55
N SER A 89 27.10 19.08 4.75
CA SER A 89 27.73 19.85 3.67
C SER A 89 28.38 18.92 2.66
N PHE A 90 28.31 19.29 1.38
CA PHE A 90 29.18 18.72 0.35
C PHE A 90 30.51 19.50 0.37
N PRO A 91 31.65 18.82 0.10
CA PRO A 91 32.93 19.51 0.00
C PRO A 91 32.94 20.48 -1.21
N ASP A 92 33.48 21.67 -1.03
CA ASP A 92 33.47 22.71 -2.06
C ASP A 92 34.37 22.37 -3.27
N ASP A 93 35.36 21.51 -3.06
CA ASP A 93 36.36 21.06 -4.05
C ASP A 93 35.89 19.88 -4.90
N ILE A 94 34.74 19.28 -4.56
CA ILE A 94 34.18 18.14 -5.30
C ILE A 94 32.77 18.48 -5.77
N LYS A 95 32.54 18.39 -7.08
CA LYS A 95 31.21 18.60 -7.64
C LYS A 95 30.40 17.30 -7.55
N ILE A 96 29.42 17.28 -6.66
CA ILE A 96 28.50 16.14 -6.49
C ILE A 96 27.14 16.54 -7.07
N ASN A 97 26.66 15.78 -8.06
CA ASN A 97 25.27 15.86 -8.54
C ASN A 97 24.51 14.65 -8.00
N LEU A 98 23.54 14.91 -7.14
CA LEU A 98 22.74 13.87 -6.51
C LEU A 98 21.30 13.94 -7.03
N THR A 99 20.80 12.80 -7.52
CA THR A 99 19.39 12.59 -7.80
C THR A 99 18.86 11.49 -6.87
N TRP A 100 17.92 11.84 -6.00
CA TRP A 100 17.27 10.91 -5.09
C TRP A 100 15.76 11.01 -5.26
N GLN A 101 15.16 9.94 -5.75
CA GLN A 101 13.74 9.90 -6.08
C GLN A 101 13.15 8.56 -5.59
N PRO A 102 12.62 8.53 -4.37
CA PRO A 102 12.00 7.31 -3.84
C PRO A 102 10.76 6.93 -4.64
N ARG A 103 10.50 5.64 -4.74
CA ARG A 103 9.31 5.08 -5.41
C ARG A 103 8.00 5.51 -4.73
N ASP A 104 7.98 5.49 -3.41
CA ASP A 104 6.85 5.83 -2.55
C ASP A 104 7.12 7.15 -1.81
N VAL A 105 6.27 7.52 -0.87
CA VAL A 105 6.44 8.73 -0.04
C VAL A 105 7.72 8.65 0.79
N VAL A 106 8.11 7.43 1.20
CA VAL A 106 9.37 7.07 1.88
C VAL A 106 10.04 5.95 1.10
N GLY A 107 11.37 5.82 1.18
CA GLY A 107 12.13 4.86 0.37
C GLY A 107 13.19 4.10 1.15
N GLY A 108 13.72 3.03 0.50
CA GLY A 108 14.84 2.25 1.00
C GLY A 108 16.21 2.85 0.66
N ASP A 109 16.30 3.58 -0.45
CA ASP A 109 17.56 4.12 -0.93
C ASP A 109 18.07 5.24 -0.04
N ILE A 110 19.38 5.22 0.21
CA ILE A 110 20.09 6.26 0.96
C ILE A 110 21.41 6.61 0.31
N TYR A 111 21.89 7.77 0.64
CA TYR A 111 23.26 8.19 0.35
C TYR A 111 23.91 8.76 1.60
N VAL A 112 25.22 8.62 1.69
CA VAL A 112 26.06 9.18 2.76
C VAL A 112 27.23 9.91 2.12
N VAL A 113 27.48 11.14 2.53
CA VAL A 113 28.72 11.86 2.21
C VAL A 113 29.31 12.36 3.50
N ARG A 114 30.55 11.97 3.77
CA ARG A 114 31.33 12.40 4.93
C ARG A 114 32.68 12.92 4.45
N THR A 115 33.00 14.15 4.80
CA THR A 115 34.26 14.78 4.42
C THR A 115 35.06 15.14 5.66
N THR A 116 36.33 14.78 5.62
CA THR A 116 37.34 15.23 6.55
C THR A 116 38.40 16.04 5.80
N GLU A 117 39.46 16.51 6.47
CA GLU A 117 40.55 17.19 5.80
C GLU A 117 41.29 16.28 4.81
N GLN A 118 41.35 14.98 5.08
CA GLN A 118 42.16 14.00 4.33
C GLN A 118 41.36 13.23 3.30
N LYS A 119 40.06 12.91 3.57
CA LYS A 119 39.26 12.04 2.73
C LYS A 119 37.80 12.45 2.65
N THR A 120 37.19 12.12 1.54
CA THR A 120 35.73 12.14 1.38
C THR A 120 35.22 10.73 1.17
N VAL A 121 34.28 10.30 2.01
CA VAL A 121 33.60 9.01 1.92
C VAL A 121 32.24 9.26 1.31
N ILE A 122 31.91 8.52 0.25
CA ILE A 122 30.63 8.57 -0.42
C ILE A 122 30.06 7.15 -0.44
N ALA A 123 28.85 6.97 0.09
CA ALA A 123 28.12 5.71 -0.02
C ALA A 123 26.78 5.93 -0.68
N VAL A 124 26.38 4.99 -1.55
CA VAL A 124 25.07 4.90 -2.19
C VAL A 124 24.54 3.49 -1.93
N ILE A 125 23.42 3.41 -1.28
CA ILE A 125 22.89 2.17 -0.67
C ILE A 125 21.45 1.99 -1.09
N ASP A 126 21.11 0.79 -1.52
CA ASP A 126 19.74 0.32 -1.80
C ASP A 126 19.35 -0.71 -0.73
N CYS A 127 18.44 -0.36 0.14
CA CYS A 127 18.00 -1.22 1.23
C CYS A 127 16.85 -2.12 0.80
N THR A 128 16.84 -3.34 1.36
CA THR A 128 15.77 -4.30 1.12
C THR A 128 14.39 -3.72 1.46
N GLY A 129 13.50 -3.76 0.49
CA GLY A 129 12.11 -3.32 0.63
C GLY A 129 11.86 -1.88 0.19
N HIS A 130 10.59 -1.53 0.07
CA HIS A 130 10.13 -0.19 -0.32
C HIS A 130 9.05 0.31 0.63
N GLY A 131 8.67 1.58 0.51
CA GLY A 131 7.70 2.18 1.42
C GLY A 131 8.19 2.18 2.88
N VAL A 132 7.28 1.98 3.81
CA VAL A 132 7.59 2.04 5.26
C VAL A 132 8.64 1.02 5.71
N PRO A 133 8.57 -0.28 5.34
CA PRO A 133 9.62 -1.23 5.70
C PRO A 133 11.00 -0.82 5.20
N GLY A 134 11.13 -0.46 3.91
CA GLY A 134 12.38 0.03 3.34
C GLY A 134 12.91 1.28 4.05
N ALA A 135 12.02 2.20 4.44
CA ALA A 135 12.40 3.39 5.19
C ALA A 135 13.01 3.08 6.56
N PHE A 136 12.49 2.08 7.27
CA PHE A 136 13.10 1.63 8.52
C PHE A 136 14.47 0.99 8.29
N THR A 137 14.59 0.11 7.29
CA THR A 137 15.88 -0.49 6.91
C THR A 137 16.89 0.59 6.55
N SER A 138 16.50 1.64 5.81
CA SER A 138 17.38 2.75 5.43
C SER A 138 17.89 3.55 6.63
N VAL A 139 17.08 3.76 7.65
CA VAL A 139 17.50 4.44 8.89
C VAL A 139 18.52 3.59 9.65
N ILE A 140 18.30 2.27 9.73
CA ILE A 140 19.26 1.34 10.34
C ILE A 140 20.55 1.32 9.53
N ALA A 141 20.49 1.16 8.21
CA ALA A 141 21.64 1.16 7.32
C ALA A 141 22.46 2.46 7.45
N ARG A 142 21.78 3.61 7.50
CA ARG A 142 22.43 4.89 7.75
C ARG A 142 23.21 4.89 9.06
N SER A 143 22.61 4.42 10.14
CA SER A 143 23.22 4.39 11.46
C SER A 143 24.47 3.49 11.50
N VAL A 144 24.41 2.30 10.90
CA VAL A 144 25.54 1.36 10.88
C VAL A 144 26.68 1.86 9.99
N ILE A 145 26.37 2.50 8.86
CA ILE A 145 27.38 3.09 7.95
C ILE A 145 28.06 4.28 8.64
N ASP A 146 27.32 5.18 9.26
CA ASP A 146 27.89 6.31 9.98
C ASP A 146 28.82 5.82 11.12
N ARG A 147 28.43 4.74 11.82
CA ARG A 147 29.25 4.13 12.86
C ARG A 147 30.53 3.49 12.29
N ALA A 148 30.42 2.76 11.17
CA ALA A 148 31.57 2.17 10.51
C ALA A 148 32.57 3.25 10.06
N ILE A 149 32.09 4.35 9.45
CA ILE A 149 32.91 5.46 8.97
C ILE A 149 33.65 6.17 10.15
N GLN A 150 33.06 6.18 11.33
CA GLN A 150 33.65 6.78 12.54
C GLN A 150 34.73 5.88 13.21
N ASP A 151 34.85 4.63 12.80
CA ASP A 151 35.84 3.72 13.31
C ASP A 151 37.21 3.97 12.62
N ASP A 152 38.11 4.64 13.31
CA ASP A 152 39.46 4.99 12.81
C ASP A 152 40.31 3.77 12.50
N SER A 153 39.96 2.59 13.00
CA SER A 153 40.68 1.34 12.69
C SER A 153 40.38 0.82 11.29
N ILE A 154 39.31 1.30 10.66
CA ILE A 154 38.88 0.92 9.31
C ILE A 154 39.36 1.98 8.33
N THR A 155 40.21 1.57 7.40
CA THR A 155 40.86 2.49 6.45
C THR A 155 40.46 2.25 5.00
N THR A 156 39.76 1.13 4.71
CA THR A 156 39.39 0.74 3.34
C THR A 156 37.90 0.79 3.08
N ALA A 157 37.51 1.04 1.82
CA ALA A 157 36.11 1.04 1.38
C ALA A 157 35.44 -0.32 1.64
N GLY A 158 36.12 -1.41 1.36
CA GLY A 158 35.67 -2.78 1.65
C GLY A 158 35.49 -3.05 3.13
N GLY A 159 36.41 -2.51 3.96
CA GLY A 159 36.31 -2.60 5.41
C GLY A 159 35.06 -1.93 5.96
N TYR A 160 34.73 -0.72 5.49
CA TYR A 160 33.52 -0.03 5.89
C TYR A 160 32.24 -0.80 5.51
N LEU A 161 32.15 -1.37 4.29
CA LEU A 161 31.03 -2.19 3.89
C LEU A 161 30.92 -3.48 4.72
N SER A 162 32.04 -4.14 4.99
CA SER A 162 32.09 -5.37 5.78
C SER A 162 31.62 -5.13 7.22
N GLU A 163 32.09 -4.05 7.84
CA GLU A 163 31.66 -3.69 9.20
C GLU A 163 30.19 -3.28 9.22
N SER A 164 29.72 -2.51 8.23
CA SER A 164 28.31 -2.17 8.10
C SER A 164 27.43 -3.39 7.98
N ASN A 165 27.84 -4.40 7.18
CA ASN A 165 27.13 -5.67 7.06
C ASN A 165 27.10 -6.46 8.37
N ARG A 166 28.21 -6.47 9.12
CA ARG A 166 28.25 -7.11 10.44
C ARG A 166 27.28 -6.43 11.41
N LEU A 167 27.34 -5.10 11.48
CA LEU A 167 26.52 -4.31 12.39
C LEU A 167 25.01 -4.43 12.08
N ILE A 168 24.61 -4.43 10.79
CA ILE A 168 23.19 -4.56 10.44
C ILE A 168 22.65 -5.93 10.81
N LYS A 169 23.46 -6.99 10.60
CA LYS A 169 23.07 -8.36 11.00
C LYS A 169 22.93 -8.49 12.51
N ASP A 170 23.83 -7.89 13.27
CA ASP A 170 23.75 -7.86 14.73
C ASP A 170 22.50 -7.10 15.21
N MET A 171 22.21 -5.93 14.62
CA MET A 171 21.05 -5.10 14.99
C MET A 171 19.70 -5.75 14.64
N LEU A 172 19.67 -6.56 13.58
CA LEU A 172 18.46 -7.27 13.13
C LEU A 172 18.37 -8.71 13.67
N PHE A 173 19.26 -9.10 14.59
CA PHE A 173 19.32 -10.44 15.20
C PHE A 173 19.42 -11.59 14.19
N GLN A 174 19.93 -11.34 12.97
CA GLN A 174 20.05 -12.32 11.90
C GLN A 174 21.08 -13.43 12.16
N ASN A 175 21.93 -13.26 13.17
CA ASN A 175 22.93 -14.23 13.58
C ASN A 175 22.39 -15.30 14.56
N GLU A 176 21.17 -15.15 15.08
CA GLU A 176 20.51 -16.08 15.97
C GLU A 176 19.68 -17.07 15.16
N SER A 177 20.05 -18.35 15.22
CA SER A 177 19.58 -19.41 14.31
C SER A 177 18.07 -19.76 14.37
N ASP A 178 17.32 -19.21 15.32
CA ASP A 178 15.87 -19.50 15.48
C ASP A 178 14.96 -18.28 15.20
N SER A 179 15.51 -17.12 14.92
CA SER A 179 14.75 -15.86 14.81
C SER A 179 15.04 -15.04 13.55
N ALA A 180 15.58 -15.65 12.49
CA ALA A 180 15.77 -14.97 11.20
C ALA A 180 14.41 -14.63 10.55
N GLU A 181 13.63 -13.78 11.23
CA GLU A 181 12.35 -13.27 10.70
C GLU A 181 12.53 -12.28 9.55
N SER A 182 13.76 -11.85 9.26
CA SER A 182 14.02 -10.81 8.28
C SER A 182 15.35 -11.03 7.54
N ASP A 183 15.28 -11.18 6.22
CA ASP A 183 16.42 -11.08 5.29
C ASP A 183 16.73 -9.61 4.93
N ALA A 184 16.38 -8.66 5.79
CA ALA A 184 16.62 -7.25 5.55
C ALA A 184 18.13 -6.96 5.54
N GLY A 185 18.55 -6.25 4.51
CA GLY A 185 19.94 -5.88 4.28
C GLY A 185 20.02 -4.72 3.29
N PHE A 186 21.16 -4.59 2.64
CA PHE A 186 21.32 -3.61 1.59
C PHE A 186 22.34 -4.07 0.54
N ASP A 187 22.13 -3.62 -0.67
CA ASP A 187 23.11 -3.57 -1.75
C ASP A 187 23.67 -2.15 -1.82
N GLY A 188 24.90 -1.98 -2.33
CA GLY A 188 25.39 -0.62 -2.48
C GLY A 188 26.87 -0.49 -2.74
N THR A 189 27.29 0.75 -2.78
CA THR A 189 28.68 1.12 -3.04
C THR A 189 29.20 2.05 -1.96
N LEU A 190 30.50 1.96 -1.72
CA LEU A 190 31.23 2.92 -0.91
C LEU A 190 32.52 3.31 -1.63
N CYS A 191 32.74 4.61 -1.75
CA CYS A 191 33.95 5.20 -2.31
C CYS A 191 34.66 6.01 -1.24
N ILE A 192 36.01 5.92 -1.24
CA ILE A 192 36.87 6.80 -0.48
C ILE A 192 37.70 7.60 -1.48
N LEU A 193 37.53 8.91 -1.50
CA LEU A 193 38.40 9.80 -2.23
C LEU A 193 39.41 10.41 -1.30
N ASP A 194 40.72 10.11 -1.52
CA ASP A 194 41.80 10.77 -0.88
C ASP A 194 41.95 12.19 -1.46
N ARG A 195 41.87 13.20 -0.60
CA ARG A 195 41.83 14.59 -1.02
C ARG A 195 43.21 15.19 -1.36
N GLU A 196 44.25 14.56 -0.87
CA GLU A 196 45.63 15.00 -1.17
C GLU A 196 46.10 14.43 -2.50
N THR A 197 45.86 13.12 -2.72
CA THR A 197 46.38 12.41 -3.90
C THR A 197 45.37 12.36 -5.05
N GLY A 198 44.07 12.59 -4.79
CA GLY A 198 43.00 12.42 -5.75
C GLY A 198 42.69 10.94 -6.08
N GLN A 199 43.26 10.01 -5.33
CA GLN A 199 42.98 8.58 -5.54
C GLN A 199 41.57 8.22 -5.06
N LEU A 200 40.87 7.42 -5.85
CA LEU A 200 39.56 6.87 -5.53
C LEU A 200 39.68 5.38 -5.23
N GLU A 201 39.32 4.98 -4.03
CA GLU A 201 39.07 3.58 -3.67
C GLU A 201 37.59 3.28 -3.73
N PHE A 202 37.23 2.13 -4.28
CA PHE A 202 35.85 1.69 -4.45
C PHE A 202 35.66 0.30 -3.86
N ALA A 203 34.49 0.09 -3.22
CA ALA A 203 33.97 -1.22 -2.89
C ALA A 203 32.46 -1.29 -3.20
N GLY A 204 32.01 -2.42 -3.75
CA GLY A 204 30.63 -2.66 -4.08
C GLY A 204 30.12 -3.96 -3.45
N ALA A 205 28.94 -3.90 -2.85
CA ALA A 205 28.14 -5.04 -2.46
C ALA A 205 27.00 -5.15 -3.48
N ASN A 206 27.12 -6.12 -4.41
CA ASN A 206 26.16 -6.33 -5.51
C ASN A 206 25.91 -5.08 -6.37
N SER A 207 26.86 -4.15 -6.42
CA SER A 207 26.73 -2.88 -7.13
C SER A 207 28.06 -2.48 -7.77
N SER A 208 28.01 -1.77 -8.90
CA SER A 208 29.17 -1.46 -9.74
C SER A 208 29.41 0.05 -9.83
N LEU A 209 30.69 0.42 -10.00
CA LEU A 209 31.10 1.78 -10.35
C LEU A 209 31.18 1.91 -11.88
N PHE A 210 30.60 2.94 -12.43
CA PHE A 210 30.76 3.33 -13.83
C PHE A 210 31.63 4.57 -13.90
N VAL A 211 32.71 4.49 -14.70
CA VAL A 211 33.68 5.57 -14.91
C VAL A 211 33.65 6.01 -16.36
#